data_11354b41da0af381223d5fbc1af54826
#
_entry.id   11354b41da0af381223d5fbc1af54826
#
_cell.length_a   1.000
_cell.length_b   1.000
_cell.length_c   1.000
_cell.angle_alpha   90.00
_cell.angle_beta   90.00
_cell.angle_gamma   90.00
#
_symmetry.space_group_name_H-M   'P 1'
#
loop_
_entity.id
_entity.type
_entity.pdbx_description
1 polymer ?
#
loop_
_entity_poly.entity_id
_entity_poly.type
_entity_poly.pdbx_seq_one_letter_code
_entity_poly.pdbx_strand_id
1 'polypeptide(L)'
;MLEPYDGKLSRTVLRREGGGNTADPADYAPLVERLHGQVIKISPTSTNYINPMDLNLDCSDDESPLSLKSDFILSLCELIVGGKEGLQPVQKTIIDRCVRLVYNEYLNDPKPENMPILEDLYNLLREQEEKEAQYIATALEIYVTGSLNVFNHQSNVDIDNRIVCYDIKELGKQLKKIGMLVVQDQVWNRVTINRAAHKSTRYYIDEMHLLLKEEQTAAYTVEIWKRFRKWGGIPTGDWICNLLAA
;
A
#
# COMPACT_ATOMS: atom_id res chain seq x y z
N MET A 1 -39.60 -2.20 13.77
CA MET A 1 -39.42 -1.62 12.42
C MET A 1 -37.98 -1.11 12.40
N LEU A 2 -37.06 -1.88 11.84
CA LEU A 2 -35.64 -1.50 11.77
C LEU A 2 -35.49 -0.57 10.56
N GLU A 3 -35.09 0.67 10.81
CA GLU A 3 -34.74 1.60 9.73
C GLU A 3 -33.57 1.06 8.92
N PRO A 4 -33.57 1.20 7.58
CA PRO A 4 -32.46 0.76 6.75
C PRO A 4 -31.22 1.60 7.09
N TYR A 5 -30.15 0.93 7.51
CA TYR A 5 -28.85 1.52 7.78
C TYR A 5 -28.26 2.12 6.49
N ASP A 6 -28.32 3.43 6.38
CA ASP A 6 -27.86 4.21 5.22
C ASP A 6 -26.34 4.47 5.29
N GLY A 7 -25.58 3.41 5.65
CA GLY A 7 -24.13 3.43 5.72
C GLY A 7 -23.51 3.51 4.32
N LYS A 8 -22.88 4.63 3.98
CA LYS A 8 -22.06 4.76 2.76
C LYS A 8 -20.92 3.76 2.80
N LEU A 9 -20.99 2.73 1.96
CA LEU A 9 -19.95 1.68 1.84
C LEU A 9 -18.88 2.16 0.86
N SER A 10 -17.64 2.25 1.31
CA SER A 10 -16.46 2.37 0.43
C SER A 10 -16.00 0.97 0.04
N ARG A 11 -15.74 0.74 -1.24
CA ARG A 11 -15.28 -0.54 -1.79
C ARG A 11 -14.01 -0.33 -2.57
N THR A 12 -12.98 -1.09 -2.27
CA THR A 12 -11.70 -1.11 -2.99
C THR A 12 -11.48 -2.48 -3.60
N VAL A 13 -11.09 -2.55 -4.86
CA VAL A 13 -10.93 -3.79 -5.63
C VAL A 13 -9.57 -3.81 -6.31
N LEU A 14 -8.81 -4.90 -6.18
CA LEU A 14 -7.58 -5.19 -6.92
C LEU A 14 -7.85 -6.21 -8.04
N ARG A 15 -7.21 -6.06 -9.20
CA ARG A 15 -7.49 -6.78 -10.45
C ARG A 15 -6.53 -7.94 -10.74
N ARG A 16 -7.05 -9.00 -11.43
CA ARG A 16 -6.34 -10.22 -11.88
C ARG A 16 -5.66 -10.06 -13.25
N GLU A 17 -4.55 -10.78 -13.49
CA GLU A 17 -3.95 -10.99 -14.81
C GLU A 17 -4.63 -12.13 -15.57
N GLY A 18 -5.08 -11.88 -16.79
CA GLY A 18 -5.57 -12.89 -17.75
C GLY A 18 -4.91 -12.69 -19.11
N GLY A 19 -4.26 -13.72 -19.61
CA GLY A 19 -3.72 -13.74 -20.97
C GLY A 19 -4.73 -14.32 -21.95
N GLY A 20 -5.29 -13.50 -22.85
CA GLY A 20 -6.15 -13.97 -23.94
C GLY A 20 -7.17 -12.94 -24.43
N ASN A 21 -7.47 -12.98 -25.72
CA ASN A 21 -8.26 -12.02 -26.52
C ASN A 21 -9.79 -12.09 -26.30
N THR A 22 -10.27 -12.58 -25.18
CA THR A 22 -11.67 -12.49 -24.73
C THR A 22 -11.72 -11.56 -23.54
N ALA A 23 -12.75 -10.71 -23.45
CA ALA A 23 -12.96 -9.84 -22.28
C ALA A 23 -12.73 -10.66 -21.01
N ASP A 24 -11.63 -10.37 -20.32
CA ASP A 24 -11.23 -11.12 -19.12
C ASP A 24 -12.36 -11.00 -18.09
N PRO A 25 -12.98 -12.11 -17.66
CA PRO A 25 -14.05 -12.04 -16.66
C PRO A 25 -13.61 -11.41 -15.34
N ALA A 26 -12.29 -11.25 -15.13
CA ALA A 26 -11.70 -10.56 -13.99
C ALA A 26 -11.41 -9.06 -14.23
N ASP A 27 -11.86 -8.47 -15.34
CA ASP A 27 -11.78 -7.02 -15.55
C ASP A 27 -12.90 -6.30 -14.78
N TYR A 28 -12.53 -5.76 -13.61
CA TYR A 28 -13.48 -5.03 -12.77
C TYR A 28 -13.71 -3.58 -13.24
N ALA A 29 -12.88 -3.03 -14.11
CA ALA A 29 -12.99 -1.64 -14.56
C ALA A 29 -14.37 -1.34 -15.18
N PRO A 30 -14.90 -2.12 -16.15
CA PRO A 30 -16.21 -1.88 -16.71
C PRO A 30 -17.36 -1.96 -15.68
N LEU A 31 -17.23 -2.84 -14.69
CA LEU A 31 -18.20 -2.93 -13.60
C LEU A 31 -18.18 -1.69 -12.71
N VAL A 32 -16.97 -1.25 -12.35
CA VAL A 32 -16.76 -0.07 -11.49
C VAL A 32 -17.28 1.18 -12.18
N GLU A 33 -16.99 1.36 -13.48
CA GLU A 33 -17.50 2.47 -14.28
C GLU A 33 -19.03 2.48 -14.37
N ARG A 34 -19.66 1.34 -14.60
CA ARG A 34 -21.13 1.22 -14.60
C ARG A 34 -21.76 1.54 -13.25
N LEU A 35 -21.02 1.35 -12.17
CA LEU A 35 -21.44 1.71 -10.81
C LEU A 35 -21.06 3.15 -10.44
N HIS A 36 -20.60 3.95 -11.41
CA HIS A 36 -20.07 5.30 -11.20
C HIS A 36 -18.95 5.36 -10.18
N GLY A 37 -18.13 4.30 -10.14
CA GLY A 37 -16.93 4.22 -9.33
C GLY A 37 -15.71 4.85 -10.01
N GLN A 38 -14.60 4.86 -9.31
CA GLN A 38 -13.33 5.39 -9.78
C GLN A 38 -12.35 4.23 -10.04
N VAL A 39 -11.72 4.25 -11.22
CA VAL A 39 -10.62 3.34 -11.56
C VAL A 39 -9.32 4.12 -11.53
N ILE A 40 -8.40 3.69 -10.65
CA ILE A 40 -7.08 4.27 -10.49
C ILE A 40 -6.07 3.29 -11.11
N LYS A 41 -5.58 3.62 -12.28
CA LYS A 41 -4.56 2.84 -12.97
C LYS A 41 -3.17 3.25 -12.48
N ILE A 42 -2.40 2.30 -11.95
CA ILE A 42 -1.02 2.49 -11.52
C ILE A 42 -0.12 1.70 -12.47
N SER A 43 0.68 2.39 -13.26
CA SER A 43 1.61 1.77 -14.21
C SER A 43 2.79 2.71 -14.49
N PRO A 44 3.89 2.23 -15.06
CA PRO A 44 5.02 3.09 -15.45
C PRO A 44 4.66 4.19 -16.45
N THR A 45 3.55 4.05 -17.16
CA THR A 45 3.07 5.02 -18.17
C THR A 45 1.86 5.83 -17.69
N SER A 46 1.36 5.55 -16.50
CA SER A 46 0.24 6.27 -15.89
C SER A 46 0.70 7.62 -15.33
N THR A 47 -0.20 8.58 -15.30
CA THR A 47 -0.03 9.85 -14.59
C THR A 47 -0.61 9.83 -13.17
N ASN A 48 -1.14 8.69 -12.74
CA ASN A 48 -1.65 8.51 -11.38
C ASN A 48 -0.53 8.00 -10.48
N TYR A 49 -0.26 8.73 -9.42
CA TYR A 49 0.78 8.40 -8.45
C TYR A 49 0.17 8.21 -7.08
N ILE A 50 0.70 7.22 -6.36
CA ILE A 50 0.40 6.96 -4.96
C ILE A 50 1.72 6.93 -4.21
N ASN A 51 1.82 7.79 -3.22
CA ASN A 51 2.99 7.90 -2.38
C ASN A 51 2.92 6.83 -1.26
N PRO A 52 3.86 5.89 -1.20
CA PRO A 52 3.92 4.94 -0.08
C PRO A 52 4.22 5.61 1.27
N MET A 53 4.73 6.84 1.23
CA MET A 53 5.03 7.62 2.43
C MET A 53 3.82 8.42 2.95
N ASP A 54 2.65 8.39 2.29
CA ASP A 54 1.47 9.11 2.78
C ASP A 54 1.11 8.68 4.20
N LEU A 55 1.01 9.65 5.10
CA LEU A 55 0.70 9.46 6.52
C LEU A 55 -0.61 10.16 6.88
N ASN A 56 -1.57 9.39 7.39
CA ASN A 56 -2.80 9.96 7.94
C ASN A 56 -2.65 10.17 9.46
N LEU A 57 -2.75 11.43 9.88
CA LEU A 57 -2.66 11.81 11.30
C LEU A 57 -4.00 11.63 12.05
N ASP A 58 -5.12 11.52 11.34
CA ASP A 58 -6.46 11.37 11.92
C ASP A 58 -6.75 9.95 12.44
N CYS A 59 -5.71 9.15 12.67
CA CYS A 59 -5.86 7.83 13.25
C CYS A 59 -6.20 7.94 14.74
N SER A 60 -7.30 7.32 15.14
CA SER A 60 -7.78 7.34 16.53
C SER A 60 -7.00 6.40 17.46
N ASP A 61 -6.73 6.90 18.61
CA ASP A 61 -6.77 6.40 19.99
C ASP A 61 -5.80 5.33 20.50
N ASP A 62 -5.39 4.31 19.76
CA ASP A 62 -4.64 3.20 20.36
C ASP A 62 -3.18 3.04 19.88
N GLU A 63 -2.82 3.56 18.71
CA GLU A 63 -1.48 3.39 18.14
C GLU A 63 -1.00 4.66 17.42
N SER A 64 0.30 4.96 17.54
CA SER A 64 0.90 6.09 16.83
C SER A 64 0.84 5.87 15.30
N PRO A 65 0.28 6.81 14.51
CA PRO A 65 0.28 6.73 13.05
C PRO A 65 1.67 6.50 12.47
N LEU A 66 2.68 7.11 13.07
CA LEU A 66 4.07 6.96 12.65
C LEU A 66 4.60 5.55 12.90
N SER A 67 4.19 4.88 14.01
CA SER A 67 4.60 3.50 14.27
C SER A 67 4.04 2.55 13.22
N LEU A 68 2.76 2.68 12.88
CA LEU A 68 2.13 1.90 11.82
C LEU A 68 2.78 2.12 10.46
N LYS A 69 3.13 3.37 10.16
CA LYS A 69 3.84 3.71 8.93
C LYS A 69 5.26 3.16 8.93
N SER A 70 5.96 3.15 10.07
CA SER A 70 7.28 2.53 10.20
C SER A 70 7.22 1.02 9.89
N ASP A 71 6.22 0.30 10.43
CA ASP A 71 6.01 -1.12 10.15
C ASP A 71 5.73 -1.38 8.66
N PHE A 72 4.94 -0.51 8.03
CA PHE A 72 4.71 -0.57 6.59
C PHE A 72 6.00 -0.36 5.79
N ILE A 73 6.78 0.68 6.10
CA ILE A 73 8.03 0.98 5.40
C ILE A 73 9.08 -0.11 5.63
N LEU A 74 9.14 -0.70 6.82
CA LEU A 74 9.96 -1.88 7.09
C LEU A 74 9.57 -3.04 6.17
N SER A 75 8.27 -3.31 6.00
CA SER A 75 7.78 -4.36 5.10
C SER A 75 8.10 -4.05 3.63
N LEU A 76 7.99 -2.78 3.22
CA LEU A 76 8.35 -2.32 1.90
C LEU A 76 9.86 -2.51 1.62
N CYS A 77 10.71 -2.06 2.55
CA CYS A 77 12.15 -2.24 2.46
C CYS A 77 12.53 -3.72 2.44
N GLU A 78 11.83 -4.57 3.18
CA GLU A 78 12.09 -6.01 3.16
C GLU A 78 11.79 -6.67 1.83
N LEU A 79 10.73 -6.25 1.14
CA LEU A 79 10.46 -6.70 -0.23
C LEU A 79 11.54 -6.28 -1.23
N ILE A 80 12.20 -5.14 -0.99
CA ILE A 80 13.22 -4.57 -1.88
C ILE A 80 14.61 -5.14 -1.57
N VAL A 81 14.96 -5.21 -0.30
CA VAL A 81 16.33 -5.45 0.19
C VAL A 81 16.50 -6.83 0.81
N GLY A 82 15.46 -7.36 1.46
CA GLY A 82 15.56 -8.48 2.39
C GLY A 82 15.93 -9.83 1.76
N GLY A 83 15.70 -10.02 0.45
CA GLY A 83 15.97 -11.28 -0.22
C GLY A 83 15.27 -12.47 0.47
N LYS A 84 15.97 -13.61 0.58
CA LYS A 84 15.40 -14.82 1.23
C LYS A 84 15.52 -14.81 2.76
N GLU A 85 16.44 -14.03 3.30
CA GLU A 85 16.75 -14.01 4.75
C GLU A 85 16.03 -12.86 5.49
N GLY A 86 15.33 -12.01 4.76
CA GLY A 86 14.69 -10.82 5.31
C GLY A 86 15.70 -9.73 5.74
N LEU A 87 15.19 -8.66 6.34
CA LEU A 87 16.01 -7.59 6.87
C LEU A 87 16.68 -8.02 8.18
N GLN A 88 17.98 -7.78 8.27
CA GLN A 88 18.74 -8.00 9.50
C GLN A 88 18.34 -6.98 10.59
N PRO A 89 18.48 -7.32 11.89
CA PRO A 89 18.07 -6.43 12.98
C PRO A 89 18.68 -5.02 12.91
N VAL A 90 19.94 -4.92 12.50
CA VAL A 90 20.63 -3.62 12.32
C VAL A 90 19.97 -2.81 11.20
N GLN A 91 19.64 -3.43 10.08
CA GLN A 91 18.95 -2.78 8.97
C GLN A 91 17.56 -2.25 9.40
N LYS A 92 16.80 -3.07 10.15
CA LYS A 92 15.48 -2.65 10.69
C LYS A 92 15.62 -1.41 11.58
N THR A 93 16.63 -1.38 12.45
CA THR A 93 16.89 -0.24 13.33
C THR A 93 17.26 1.03 12.56
N ILE A 94 18.07 0.90 11.52
CA ILE A 94 18.46 2.04 10.66
C ILE A 94 17.25 2.59 9.91
N ILE A 95 16.45 1.71 9.30
CA ILE A 95 15.23 2.10 8.58
C ILE A 95 14.26 2.82 9.51
N ASP A 96 13.94 2.25 10.67
CA ASP A 96 13.03 2.88 11.65
C ASP A 96 13.54 4.25 12.11
N ARG A 97 14.83 4.39 12.37
CA ARG A 97 15.45 5.69 12.69
C ARG A 97 15.26 6.70 11.56
N CYS A 98 15.57 6.32 10.32
CA CYS A 98 15.42 7.21 9.16
C CYS A 98 13.94 7.56 8.89
N VAL A 99 13.03 6.61 9.08
CA VAL A 99 11.58 6.86 8.95
C VAL A 99 11.13 7.92 9.96
N ARG A 100 11.56 7.84 11.21
CA ARG A 100 11.22 8.87 12.20
C ARG A 100 11.77 10.24 11.84
N LEU A 101 12.98 10.28 11.31
CA LEU A 101 13.63 11.56 10.94
C LEU A 101 12.95 12.19 9.72
N VAL A 102 12.59 11.42 8.71
CA VAL A 102 11.99 11.93 7.47
C VAL A 102 10.63 12.58 7.70
N TYR A 103 9.87 12.13 8.70
CA TYR A 103 8.56 12.72 9.03
C TYR A 103 8.62 13.92 9.96
N ASN A 104 9.80 14.32 10.48
CA ASN A 104 9.89 15.43 11.43
C ASN A 104 9.32 16.75 10.89
N GLU A 105 9.59 17.06 9.63
CA GLU A 105 9.08 18.28 9.01
C GLU A 105 7.56 18.24 8.90
N TYR A 106 7.02 17.15 8.36
CA TYR A 106 5.58 16.96 8.23
C TYR A 106 4.85 16.94 9.57
N LEU A 107 5.41 16.33 10.61
CA LEU A 107 4.79 16.29 11.94
C LEU A 107 4.77 17.67 12.62
N ASN A 108 5.74 18.53 12.33
CA ASN A 108 5.78 19.89 12.84
C ASN A 108 4.86 20.86 12.08
N ASP A 109 4.70 20.67 10.77
CA ASP A 109 3.84 21.46 9.89
C ASP A 109 3.15 20.55 8.87
N PRO A 110 1.98 19.95 9.22
CA PRO A 110 1.31 18.92 8.44
C PRO A 110 0.61 19.48 7.19
N LYS A 111 1.42 19.88 6.22
CA LYS A 111 0.99 20.32 4.89
C LYS A 111 1.32 19.28 3.84
N PRO A 112 0.52 19.18 2.75
CA PRO A 112 0.81 18.26 1.65
C PRO A 112 2.22 18.43 1.06
N GLU A 113 2.76 19.65 1.03
CA GLU A 113 4.08 19.95 0.49
C GLU A 113 5.22 19.34 1.35
N ASN A 114 4.98 19.16 2.66
CA ASN A 114 5.94 18.63 3.62
C ASN A 114 5.84 17.09 3.75
N MET A 115 4.89 16.46 3.04
CA MET A 115 4.77 15.00 3.03
C MET A 115 6.00 14.39 2.34
N PRO A 116 6.79 13.55 3.01
CA PRO A 116 7.97 12.95 2.39
C PRO A 116 7.59 11.98 1.26
N ILE A 117 8.54 11.76 0.36
CA ILE A 117 8.50 10.71 -0.68
C ILE A 117 9.64 9.72 -0.46
N LEU A 118 9.72 8.68 -1.28
CA LEU A 118 10.78 7.66 -1.15
C LEU A 118 12.19 8.26 -1.31
N GLU A 119 12.34 9.32 -2.11
CA GLU A 119 13.62 10.02 -2.30
C GLU A 119 14.13 10.66 -1.00
N ASP A 120 13.24 11.17 -0.17
CA ASP A 120 13.63 11.78 1.11
C ASP A 120 14.19 10.71 2.07
N LEU A 121 13.54 9.54 2.13
CA LEU A 121 14.05 8.39 2.88
C LEU A 121 15.40 7.89 2.32
N TYR A 122 15.51 7.80 0.98
CA TYR A 122 16.74 7.41 0.31
C TYR A 122 17.90 8.37 0.65
N ASN A 123 17.67 9.67 0.60
CA ASN A 123 18.67 10.69 0.91
C ASN A 123 19.13 10.58 2.37
N LEU A 124 18.21 10.43 3.32
CA LEU A 124 18.54 10.21 4.73
C LEU A 124 19.36 8.94 4.95
N LEU A 125 19.05 7.85 4.25
CA LEU A 125 19.85 6.62 4.31
C LEU A 125 21.25 6.82 3.75
N ARG A 126 21.40 7.62 2.70
CA ARG A 126 22.71 7.99 2.12
C ARG A 126 23.57 8.84 3.05
N GLU A 127 22.97 9.62 3.93
CA GLU A 127 23.66 10.45 4.93
C GLU A 127 24.18 9.65 6.12
N GLN A 128 23.68 8.42 6.32
CA GLN A 128 24.15 7.57 7.42
C GLN A 128 25.56 7.00 7.12
N GLU A 129 26.40 6.89 8.15
CA GLU A 129 27.77 6.37 8.02
C GLU A 129 27.84 4.83 7.96
N GLU A 130 26.79 4.14 8.40
CA GLU A 130 26.74 2.69 8.47
C GLU A 130 26.69 2.04 7.09
N LYS A 131 27.46 1.00 6.89
CA LYS A 131 27.51 0.23 5.62
C LYS A 131 26.17 -0.38 5.26
N GLU A 132 25.41 -0.79 6.26
CA GLU A 132 24.09 -1.35 6.11
C GLU A 132 23.11 -0.31 5.56
N ALA A 133 23.24 0.95 5.98
CA ALA A 133 22.45 2.06 5.44
C ALA A 133 22.78 2.31 3.96
N GLN A 134 24.06 2.32 3.60
CA GLN A 134 24.49 2.47 2.20
C GLN A 134 24.03 1.30 1.33
N TYR A 135 24.01 0.09 1.87
CA TYR A 135 23.48 -1.09 1.18
C TYR A 135 21.98 -0.94 0.89
N ILE A 136 21.18 -0.51 1.89
CA ILE A 136 19.74 -0.27 1.75
C ILE A 136 19.48 0.84 0.72
N ALA A 137 20.19 1.96 0.84
CA ALA A 137 20.09 3.08 -0.10
C ALA A 137 20.38 2.63 -1.53
N THR A 138 21.46 1.88 -1.77
CA THR A 138 21.82 1.35 -3.08
C THR A 138 20.72 0.44 -3.65
N ALA A 139 20.08 -0.38 -2.81
CA ALA A 139 18.98 -1.24 -3.26
C ALA A 139 17.70 -0.44 -3.57
N LEU A 140 17.45 0.68 -2.87
CA LEU A 140 16.33 1.59 -3.14
C LEU A 140 16.53 2.43 -4.39
N GLU A 141 17.76 2.66 -4.85
CA GLU A 141 18.09 3.59 -5.93
C GLU A 141 17.28 3.34 -7.21
N ILE A 142 17.05 2.08 -7.59
CA ILE A 142 16.27 1.72 -8.79
C ILE A 142 14.80 2.17 -8.69
N TYR A 143 14.27 2.30 -7.46
CA TYR A 143 12.88 2.72 -7.19
C TYR A 143 12.75 4.22 -6.97
N VAL A 144 13.86 4.94 -6.82
CA VAL A 144 13.90 6.39 -6.58
C VAL A 144 14.34 7.12 -7.85
N THR A 145 15.58 6.91 -8.28
CA THR A 145 16.16 7.59 -9.45
C THR A 145 16.21 6.70 -10.69
N GLY A 146 15.97 5.39 -10.52
CA GLY A 146 16.06 4.40 -11.58
C GLY A 146 14.74 4.22 -12.35
N SER A 147 14.70 3.14 -13.13
CA SER A 147 13.59 2.83 -14.05
C SER A 147 12.29 2.35 -13.38
N LEU A 148 12.30 2.11 -12.08
CA LEU A 148 11.15 1.61 -11.33
C LEU A 148 10.57 2.65 -10.36
N ASN A 149 10.71 3.93 -10.65
CA ASN A 149 10.37 5.05 -9.77
C ASN A 149 8.87 5.42 -9.72
N VAL A 150 7.98 4.49 -10.08
CA VAL A 150 6.52 4.71 -10.11
C VAL A 150 5.96 5.20 -8.77
N PHE A 151 6.58 4.80 -7.67
CA PHE A 151 6.16 5.14 -6.31
C PHE A 151 6.99 6.27 -5.66
N ASN A 152 7.83 6.96 -6.43
CA ASN A 152 8.63 8.09 -5.96
C ASN A 152 8.03 9.43 -6.36
N HIS A 153 6.75 9.63 -6.08
CA HIS A 153 6.00 10.85 -6.40
C HIS A 153 5.01 11.15 -5.30
N GLN A 154 4.66 12.43 -5.14
CA GLN A 154 3.53 12.80 -4.30
C GLN A 154 2.23 12.21 -4.85
N SER A 155 1.33 11.78 -3.98
CA SER A 155 0.01 11.32 -4.38
C SER A 155 -0.76 12.44 -5.09
N ASN A 156 -1.27 12.14 -6.26
CA ASN A 156 -2.08 13.07 -7.05
C ASN A 156 -3.48 12.52 -7.35
N VAL A 157 -3.84 11.41 -6.70
CA VAL A 157 -5.13 10.74 -6.87
C VAL A 157 -6.05 11.09 -5.71
N ASP A 158 -7.15 11.76 -6.01
CA ASP A 158 -8.21 11.97 -5.03
C ASP A 158 -9.09 10.71 -4.93
N ILE A 159 -9.15 10.14 -3.72
CA ILE A 159 -9.90 8.91 -3.43
C ILE A 159 -11.18 9.30 -2.69
N ASP A 160 -12.04 10.08 -3.32
CA ASP A 160 -13.31 10.49 -2.71
C ASP A 160 -14.52 9.65 -3.15
N ASN A 161 -14.33 8.74 -4.10
CA ASN A 161 -15.42 7.92 -4.59
C ASN A 161 -15.79 6.80 -3.60
N ARG A 162 -17.09 6.43 -3.60
CA ARG A 162 -17.62 5.32 -2.81
C ARG A 162 -17.07 3.96 -3.26
N ILE A 163 -16.81 3.80 -4.55
CA ILE A 163 -16.30 2.57 -5.17
C ILE A 163 -15.00 2.93 -5.87
N VAL A 164 -13.89 2.33 -5.43
CA VAL A 164 -12.55 2.57 -5.98
C VAL A 164 -11.95 1.24 -6.39
N CYS A 165 -11.40 1.18 -7.59
CA CYS A 165 -10.64 0.05 -8.11
C CYS A 165 -9.22 0.50 -8.41
N TYR A 166 -8.23 -0.13 -7.78
CA TYR A 166 -6.83 0.03 -8.14
C TYR A 166 -6.45 -1.00 -9.21
N ASP A 167 -6.16 -0.53 -10.40
CA ASP A 167 -5.67 -1.37 -11.50
C ASP A 167 -4.14 -1.34 -11.53
N ILE A 168 -3.52 -2.42 -11.07
CA ILE A 168 -2.06 -2.60 -11.04
C ILE A 168 -1.58 -3.66 -12.03
N LYS A 169 -2.39 -4.00 -13.03
CA LYS A 169 -2.11 -5.07 -14.02
C LYS A 169 -0.83 -4.82 -14.79
N GLU A 170 -0.58 -3.57 -15.14
CA GLU A 170 0.59 -3.19 -15.96
C GLU A 170 1.88 -3.00 -15.16
N LEU A 171 1.84 -3.17 -13.84
CA LEU A 171 3.05 -3.23 -13.03
C LEU A 171 3.81 -4.52 -13.35
N GLY A 172 5.06 -4.41 -13.78
CA GLY A 172 5.94 -5.56 -13.99
C GLY A 172 6.13 -6.38 -12.72
N LYS A 173 6.64 -7.60 -12.84
CA LYS A 173 6.77 -8.55 -11.72
C LYS A 173 7.44 -7.98 -10.47
N GLN A 174 8.42 -7.11 -10.63
CA GLN A 174 9.14 -6.48 -9.52
C GLN A 174 8.28 -5.46 -8.76
N LEU A 175 7.50 -4.63 -9.50
CA LEU A 175 6.65 -3.60 -8.92
C LEU A 175 5.30 -4.14 -8.43
N LYS A 176 4.84 -5.31 -8.93
CA LYS A 176 3.51 -5.82 -8.60
C LYS A 176 3.33 -6.07 -7.10
N LYS A 177 4.30 -6.72 -6.45
CA LYS A 177 4.24 -6.98 -4.99
C LYS A 177 4.27 -5.68 -4.19
N ILE A 178 5.13 -4.74 -4.61
CA ILE A 178 5.21 -3.40 -4.01
C ILE A 178 3.88 -2.68 -4.19
N GLY A 179 3.32 -2.68 -5.40
CA GLY A 179 2.04 -2.07 -5.69
C GLY A 179 0.91 -2.64 -4.86
N MET A 180 0.84 -3.96 -4.68
CA MET A 180 -0.14 -4.60 -3.80
C MET A 180 0.01 -4.15 -2.34
N LEU A 181 1.24 -4.05 -1.84
CA LEU A 181 1.52 -3.60 -0.48
C LEU A 181 1.14 -2.12 -0.30
N VAL A 182 1.48 -1.26 -1.26
CA VAL A 182 1.12 0.18 -1.25
C VAL A 182 -0.39 0.36 -1.30
N VAL A 183 -1.10 -0.37 -2.17
CA VAL A 183 -2.57 -0.31 -2.21
C VAL A 183 -3.18 -0.78 -0.90
N GLN A 184 -2.63 -1.82 -0.27
CA GLN A 184 -3.13 -2.30 1.02
C GLN A 184 -2.97 -1.23 2.13
N ASP A 185 -1.87 -0.48 2.13
CA ASP A 185 -1.68 0.64 3.05
C ASP A 185 -2.68 1.79 2.78
N GLN A 186 -2.93 2.12 1.51
CA GLN A 186 -3.96 3.11 1.14
C GLN A 186 -5.37 2.69 1.57
N VAL A 187 -5.68 1.40 1.43
CA VAL A 187 -6.97 0.87 1.94
C VAL A 187 -7.04 0.98 3.46
N TRP A 188 -5.93 0.71 4.15
CA TRP A 188 -5.86 0.90 5.60
C TRP A 188 -6.13 2.36 6.00
N ASN A 189 -5.48 3.32 5.34
CA ASN A 189 -5.74 4.75 5.54
C ASN A 189 -7.22 5.09 5.33
N ARG A 190 -7.87 4.49 4.32
CA ARG A 190 -9.30 4.69 4.08
C ARG A 190 -10.18 4.07 5.17
N VAL A 191 -9.81 2.91 5.70
CA VAL A 191 -10.52 2.27 6.83
C VAL A 191 -10.48 3.18 8.04
N THR A 192 -9.35 3.80 8.35
CA THR A 192 -9.20 4.71 9.50
C THR A 192 -10.08 5.94 9.36
N ILE A 193 -10.05 6.61 8.19
CA ILE A 193 -10.90 7.77 7.88
C ILE A 193 -12.38 7.40 7.97
N ASN A 194 -12.79 6.28 7.38
CA ASN A 194 -14.18 5.84 7.37
C ASN A 194 -14.66 5.47 8.79
N ARG A 195 -13.80 4.90 9.62
CA ARG A 195 -14.12 4.63 11.03
C ARG A 195 -14.47 5.89 11.79
N ALA A 196 -13.64 6.94 11.65
CA ALA A 196 -13.92 8.25 12.27
C ALA A 196 -15.28 8.82 11.81
N ALA A 197 -15.66 8.55 10.57
CA ALA A 197 -16.96 8.94 10.00
C ALA A 197 -18.09 7.91 10.25
N HIS A 198 -17.88 6.88 11.10
CA HIS A 198 -18.83 5.79 11.36
C HIS A 198 -19.29 5.03 10.10
N LYS A 199 -18.40 4.89 9.11
CA LYS A 199 -18.64 4.15 7.87
C LYS A 199 -17.85 2.87 7.83
N SER A 200 -18.42 1.79 7.29
CA SER A 200 -17.70 0.55 7.03
C SER A 200 -16.98 0.59 5.70
N THR A 201 -15.82 -0.07 5.61
CA THR A 201 -15.06 -0.23 4.37
C THR A 201 -15.06 -1.70 3.95
N ARG A 202 -15.41 -1.99 2.71
CA ARG A 202 -15.26 -3.32 2.10
C ARG A 202 -14.04 -3.31 1.20
N TYR A 203 -13.13 -4.23 1.46
CA TYR A 203 -11.91 -4.42 0.69
C TYR A 203 -11.96 -5.76 -0.02
N TYR A 204 -11.86 -5.74 -1.33
CA TYR A 204 -11.77 -6.95 -2.16
C TYR A 204 -10.38 -6.98 -2.80
N ILE A 205 -9.67 -8.07 -2.61
CA ILE A 205 -8.34 -8.29 -3.17
C ILE A 205 -8.36 -9.58 -4.00
N ASP A 206 -8.00 -9.44 -5.27
CA ASP A 206 -7.76 -10.56 -6.16
C ASP A 206 -6.30 -10.99 -6.07
N GLU A 207 -6.01 -12.25 -6.33
CA GLU A 207 -4.67 -12.83 -6.24
C GLU A 207 -3.96 -12.62 -4.89
N MET A 208 -4.70 -12.58 -3.80
CA MET A 208 -4.16 -12.40 -2.45
C MET A 208 -2.99 -13.35 -2.13
N HIS A 209 -2.97 -14.52 -2.77
CA HIS A 209 -1.89 -15.50 -2.59
C HIS A 209 -0.50 -14.93 -2.93
N LEU A 210 -0.40 -13.88 -3.74
CA LEU A 210 0.88 -13.20 -4.04
C LEU A 210 1.45 -12.47 -2.83
N LEU A 211 0.59 -11.92 -1.96
CA LEU A 211 1.01 -11.28 -0.71
C LEU A 211 1.41 -12.28 0.37
N LEU A 212 0.98 -13.54 0.23
CA LEU A 212 1.23 -14.58 1.23
C LEU A 212 2.45 -15.44 0.91
N LYS A 213 3.12 -15.21 -0.21
CA LYS A 213 4.32 -15.96 -0.61
C LYS A 213 5.57 -15.59 0.19
N GLU A 214 5.68 -14.36 0.59
CA GLU A 214 6.82 -13.85 1.35
C GLU A 214 6.40 -13.70 2.81
N GLU A 215 7.25 -14.11 3.74
CA GLU A 215 6.94 -14.16 5.18
C GLU A 215 6.51 -12.79 5.73
N GLN A 216 7.21 -11.74 5.37
CA GLN A 216 6.94 -10.38 5.86
C GLN A 216 5.64 -9.81 5.28
N THR A 217 5.44 -9.94 3.97
CA THR A 217 4.20 -9.48 3.34
C THR A 217 3.00 -10.26 3.88
N ALA A 218 3.19 -11.55 4.16
CA ALA A 218 2.17 -12.38 4.79
C ALA A 218 1.88 -11.92 6.21
N ALA A 219 2.90 -11.69 7.02
CA ALA A 219 2.77 -11.20 8.40
C ALA A 219 2.06 -9.85 8.44
N TYR A 220 2.49 -8.88 7.62
CA TYR A 220 1.84 -7.58 7.49
C TYR A 220 0.38 -7.72 7.03
N THR A 221 0.11 -8.54 6.00
CA THR A 221 -1.25 -8.76 5.50
C THR A 221 -2.16 -9.32 6.57
N VAL A 222 -1.70 -10.34 7.31
CA VAL A 222 -2.49 -10.96 8.41
C VAL A 222 -2.77 -9.94 9.52
N GLU A 223 -1.77 -9.11 9.88
CA GLU A 223 -1.94 -8.09 10.90
C GLU A 223 -2.97 -7.03 10.48
N ILE A 224 -2.84 -6.49 9.28
CA ILE A 224 -3.82 -5.53 8.73
C ILE A 224 -5.23 -6.13 8.68
N TRP A 225 -5.39 -7.41 8.30
CA TRP A 225 -6.69 -8.07 8.25
C TRP A 225 -7.34 -8.23 9.63
N LYS A 226 -6.55 -8.52 10.66
CA LYS A 226 -7.03 -8.52 12.04
C LYS A 226 -7.52 -7.13 12.46
N ARG A 227 -6.76 -6.08 12.09
CA ARG A 227 -7.09 -4.69 12.39
C ARG A 227 -8.34 -4.24 11.62
N PHE A 228 -8.50 -4.60 10.35
CA PHE A 228 -9.72 -4.29 9.59
C PHE A 228 -10.98 -4.70 10.31
N ARG A 229 -11.02 -5.93 10.86
CA ARG A 229 -12.18 -6.44 11.59
C ARG A 229 -12.49 -5.61 12.83
N LYS A 230 -11.46 -5.19 13.58
CA LYS A 230 -11.61 -4.31 14.76
C LYS A 230 -12.10 -2.92 14.38
N TRP A 231 -11.77 -2.46 13.16
CA TRP A 231 -11.97 -1.08 12.73
C TRP A 231 -13.10 -0.89 11.71
N GLY A 232 -14.00 -1.86 11.60
CA GLY A 232 -15.17 -1.77 10.70
C GLY A 232 -14.83 -2.04 9.21
N GLY A 233 -13.65 -2.56 8.94
CA GLY A 233 -13.27 -3.06 7.64
C GLY A 233 -13.74 -4.50 7.43
N ILE A 234 -14.14 -4.83 6.20
CA ILE A 234 -14.57 -6.18 5.80
C ILE A 234 -13.68 -6.61 4.63
N PRO A 235 -12.51 -7.24 4.93
CA PRO A 235 -11.62 -7.71 3.90
C PRO A 235 -12.15 -9.02 3.30
N THR A 236 -12.02 -9.16 1.99
CA THR A 236 -12.38 -10.36 1.22
C THR A 236 -11.27 -10.62 0.21
N GLY A 237 -10.60 -11.76 0.31
CA GLY A 237 -9.55 -12.18 -0.61
C GLY A 237 -10.03 -13.31 -1.50
N ASP A 238 -9.68 -13.30 -2.78
CA ASP A 238 -9.82 -14.45 -3.65
C ASP A 238 -8.59 -15.36 -3.51
N TRP A 239 -8.87 -16.62 -3.21
CA TRP A 239 -7.91 -17.68 -3.00
C TRP A 239 -7.92 -18.67 -4.15
N ILE A 240 -8.23 -18.28 -5.38
CA ILE A 240 -8.15 -19.21 -6.50
C ILE A 240 -6.70 -19.72 -6.59
N CYS A 241 -6.40 -20.56 -5.65
CA CYS A 241 -5.21 -21.37 -5.65
C CYS A 241 -5.32 -22.39 -6.76
N ASN A 242 -4.30 -22.50 -7.58
CA ASN A 242 -3.95 -23.74 -8.29
C ASN A 242 -3.67 -24.89 -7.30
N LEU A 243 -4.57 -25.16 -6.36
CA LEU A 243 -4.55 -26.32 -5.46
C LEU A 243 -5.04 -27.59 -6.19
N LEU A 244 -5.31 -27.48 -7.50
CA LEU A 244 -5.68 -28.62 -8.37
C LEU A 244 -4.53 -29.08 -9.28
N ALA A 245 -3.29 -28.62 -9.05
CA ALA A 245 -2.11 -29.09 -9.76
C ALA A 245 -1.05 -29.61 -8.79
N ALA A 246 -1.40 -30.66 -8.05
CA ALA A 246 -0.47 -31.55 -7.37
C ALA A 246 -0.99 -33.00 -7.49
#